data_3791dca014ea867d756d2bf25b214efb
#
_entry.id   3791dca014ea867d756d2bf25b214efb
#
_cell.length_a   1.000
_cell.length_b   1.000
_cell.length_c   1.000
_cell.angle_alpha   90.00
_cell.angle_beta   90.00
_cell.angle_gamma   90.00
#
_symmetry.space_group_name_H-M   'P 1'
#
loop_
_entity.id
_entity.type
_entity.pdbx_description
1 polymer ?
#
loop_
_entity_poly.entity_id
_entity_poly.type
_entity_poly.pdbx_seq_one_letter_code
_entity_poly.pdbx_strand_id
1 'polypeptide(L)'
;KENKSGLVISGPNTGGKTVTLKSIALCHIFYKLGFYVPCQNSSIYPFDGIYYFSHDHQDLQQGLSSFSSEVNNYIDLLQELKNNKSNIIFIDEIFNSTSSEEASSLALSLLAEIDKFPNTKVIISTHHQFLKTFIHNDSNYISSHVGFDFQKNTPNYKLQIGTPGSSMALSIFRNISKQKGHDKELYLKAKNILNKKQISYENLLNKLSKQKLELEKLILENKKINQELLNQKESIKGVLYLEKEK
;
A
#
# COMPACT_ATOMS: atom_id res chain seq x y z
N LYS A 1 -11.88 -15.49 -2.14
CA LYS A 1 -10.94 -14.35 -2.17
C LYS A 1 -10.55 -14.17 -3.62
N GLU A 2 -10.85 -13.01 -4.17
CA GLU A 2 -10.59 -12.68 -5.57
C GLU A 2 -9.11 -12.86 -5.90
N ASN A 3 -8.83 -13.46 -7.05
CA ASN A 3 -7.46 -13.71 -7.52
C ASN A 3 -6.83 -12.42 -8.06
N LYS A 4 -6.51 -11.48 -7.17
CA LYS A 4 -5.89 -10.20 -7.53
C LYS A 4 -4.44 -10.39 -7.96
N SER A 5 -4.01 -9.61 -8.96
CA SER A 5 -2.65 -9.66 -9.52
C SER A 5 -1.61 -9.01 -8.59
N GLY A 6 -2.01 -8.07 -7.75
CA GLY A 6 -1.04 -7.43 -6.87
C GLY A 6 -1.59 -6.37 -5.91
N LEU A 7 -0.66 -5.64 -5.29
CA LEU A 7 -0.90 -4.64 -4.28
C LEU A 7 -0.25 -3.31 -4.66
N VAL A 8 -0.99 -2.22 -4.55
CA VAL A 8 -0.45 -0.86 -4.74
C VAL A 8 -0.43 -0.13 -3.42
N ILE A 9 0.77 0.23 -2.97
CA ILE A 9 1.03 0.93 -1.72
C ILE A 9 1.16 2.42 -2.00
N SER A 10 0.29 3.23 -1.44
CA SER A 10 0.30 4.69 -1.57
C SER A 10 0.52 5.38 -0.23
N GLY A 11 0.73 6.68 -0.24
CA GLY A 11 0.94 7.47 0.98
C GLY A 11 2.13 8.42 0.86
N PRO A 12 2.44 9.19 1.92
CA PRO A 12 3.57 10.12 1.93
C PRO A 12 4.91 9.36 1.87
N ASN A 13 5.96 10.00 1.31
CA ASN A 13 7.30 9.40 1.25
C ASN A 13 7.84 9.07 2.65
N THR A 14 7.55 9.91 3.63
CA THR A 14 7.89 9.69 5.04
C THR A 14 7.02 8.62 5.73
N GLY A 15 6.01 8.06 5.05
CA GLY A 15 5.05 7.12 5.62
C GLY A 15 5.57 5.69 5.80
N GLY A 16 6.73 5.35 5.21
CA GLY A 16 7.32 4.01 5.30
C GLY A 16 6.93 3.06 4.16
N LYS A 17 6.55 3.57 2.98
CA LYS A 17 6.25 2.76 1.77
C LYS A 17 7.42 1.84 1.40
N THR A 18 8.61 2.43 1.20
CA THR A 18 9.85 1.71 0.90
C THR A 18 10.18 0.68 1.98
N VAL A 19 10.04 1.04 3.26
CA VAL A 19 10.29 0.12 4.37
C VAL A 19 9.33 -1.07 4.32
N THR A 20 8.05 -0.81 4.08
CA THR A 20 7.03 -1.87 3.94
C THR A 20 7.36 -2.80 2.77
N LEU A 21 7.71 -2.23 1.61
CA LEU A 21 8.05 -2.99 0.42
C LEU A 21 9.30 -3.87 0.65
N LYS A 22 10.37 -3.27 1.19
CA LYS A 22 11.62 -3.98 1.53
C LYS A 22 11.39 -5.08 2.57
N SER A 23 10.56 -4.83 3.58
CA SER A 23 10.24 -5.83 4.61
C SER A 23 9.52 -7.04 4.03
N ILE A 24 8.55 -6.84 3.14
CA ILE A 24 7.84 -7.94 2.48
C ILE A 24 8.79 -8.71 1.57
N ALA A 25 9.62 -8.03 0.78
CA ALA A 25 10.61 -8.66 -0.09
C ALA A 25 11.61 -9.50 0.72
N LEU A 26 12.13 -8.97 1.83
CA LEU A 26 13.02 -9.69 2.73
C LEU A 26 12.38 -10.95 3.33
N CYS A 27 11.10 -10.90 3.68
CA CYS A 27 10.37 -12.07 4.15
C CYS A 27 10.34 -13.19 3.10
N HIS A 28 10.14 -12.86 1.82
CA HIS A 28 10.19 -13.82 0.73
C HIS A 28 11.59 -14.39 0.52
N ILE A 29 12.66 -13.56 0.64
CA ILE A 29 14.04 -13.99 0.54
C ILE A 29 14.39 -14.94 1.70
N PHE A 30 14.03 -14.59 2.95
CA PHE A 30 14.27 -15.45 4.11
C PHE A 30 13.59 -16.80 3.96
N TYR A 31 12.32 -16.80 3.54
CA TYR A 31 11.59 -18.03 3.25
C TYR A 31 12.31 -18.88 2.19
N LYS A 32 12.73 -18.26 1.08
CA LYS A 32 13.43 -18.97 -0.01
C LYS A 32 14.77 -19.56 0.41
N LEU A 33 15.47 -18.93 1.35
CA LEU A 33 16.74 -19.39 1.92
C LEU A 33 16.56 -20.37 3.09
N GLY A 34 15.31 -20.68 3.49
CA GLY A 34 15.02 -21.57 4.60
C GLY A 34 15.21 -20.94 5.99
N PHE A 35 15.28 -19.62 6.08
CA PHE A 35 15.34 -18.89 7.35
C PHE A 35 13.96 -18.62 7.94
N TYR A 36 13.91 -18.42 9.25
CA TYR A 36 12.70 -17.96 9.92
C TYR A 36 12.36 -16.53 9.49
N VAL A 37 11.08 -16.33 9.22
CA VAL A 37 10.55 -15.00 8.87
C VAL A 37 10.22 -14.24 10.16
N PRO A 38 10.61 -12.96 10.31
CA PRO A 38 10.44 -12.19 11.54
C PRO A 38 8.98 -11.70 11.68
N CYS A 39 8.04 -12.63 11.89
CA CYS A 39 6.63 -12.35 12.08
C CYS A 39 5.97 -13.38 13.00
N GLN A 40 4.85 -13.00 13.62
CA GLN A 40 4.11 -13.91 14.51
C GLN A 40 3.42 -15.03 13.73
N ASN A 41 2.80 -14.69 12.59
CA ASN A 41 2.11 -15.62 11.70
C ASN A 41 2.33 -15.20 10.24
N SER A 42 2.66 -16.13 9.38
CA SER A 42 2.80 -15.88 7.94
C SER A 42 2.26 -17.03 7.11
N SER A 43 1.78 -16.67 5.91
CA SER A 43 1.52 -17.63 4.83
C SER A 43 2.18 -17.06 3.59
N ILE A 44 3.32 -17.66 3.20
CA ILE A 44 4.15 -17.20 2.10
C ILE A 44 4.06 -18.20 0.96
N TYR A 45 3.74 -17.71 -0.23
CA TYR A 45 3.76 -18.51 -1.45
C TYR A 45 5.20 -18.67 -1.94
N PRO A 46 5.64 -19.88 -2.32
CA PRO A 46 7.00 -20.15 -2.78
C PRO A 46 7.18 -19.70 -4.24
N PHE A 47 7.51 -18.42 -4.44
CA PHE A 47 7.83 -17.90 -5.76
C PHE A 47 9.20 -18.38 -6.25
N ASP A 48 9.28 -18.73 -7.54
CA ASP A 48 10.53 -19.11 -8.20
C ASP A 48 11.44 -17.90 -8.41
N GLY A 49 10.89 -16.77 -8.86
CA GLY A 49 11.57 -15.49 -9.07
C GLY A 49 11.15 -14.43 -8.08
N ILE A 50 12.12 -13.66 -7.58
CA ILE A 50 11.91 -12.49 -6.74
C ILE A 50 12.66 -11.32 -7.38
N TYR A 51 11.94 -10.31 -7.85
CA TYR A 51 12.49 -9.12 -8.51
C TYR A 51 12.24 -7.90 -7.63
N TYR A 52 13.27 -7.05 -7.49
CA TYR A 52 13.18 -5.81 -6.72
C TYR A 52 13.77 -4.66 -7.50
N PHE A 53 12.94 -3.66 -7.82
CA PHE A 53 13.35 -2.43 -8.52
C PHE A 53 13.22 -1.25 -7.56
N SER A 54 14.32 -0.48 -7.44
CA SER A 54 14.35 0.76 -6.67
C SER A 54 15.01 1.88 -7.46
N HIS A 55 14.70 3.09 -7.09
CA HIS A 55 15.22 4.31 -7.75
C HIS A 55 16.72 4.56 -7.51
N ASP A 56 17.35 3.84 -6.57
CA ASP A 56 18.75 4.11 -6.17
C ASP A 56 19.81 3.67 -7.19
N HIS A 57 19.40 3.04 -8.29
CA HIS A 57 20.31 2.65 -9.35
C HIS A 57 20.54 3.80 -10.34
N GLN A 58 21.32 4.80 -9.92
CA GLN A 58 22.02 5.66 -10.87
C GLN A 58 23.18 4.85 -11.47
N ASP A 59 22.92 4.24 -12.62
CA ASP A 59 23.97 3.57 -13.39
C ASP A 59 24.79 4.64 -14.12
N LEU A 60 25.62 5.34 -13.34
CA LEU A 60 26.53 6.40 -13.81
C LEU A 60 27.52 5.90 -14.87
N GLN A 61 27.69 4.56 -14.95
CA GLN A 61 28.64 3.94 -15.91
C GLN A 61 28.10 3.85 -17.34
N GLN A 62 26.77 3.84 -17.52
CA GLN A 62 26.19 3.70 -18.86
C GLN A 62 25.75 5.02 -19.49
N GLY A 63 25.83 6.16 -18.80
CA GLY A 63 25.44 7.47 -19.33
C GLY A 63 23.94 7.60 -19.68
N LEU A 64 23.13 6.61 -19.28
CA LEU A 64 21.69 6.64 -19.47
C LEU A 64 21.01 7.51 -18.40
N SER A 65 19.95 8.22 -18.78
CA SER A 65 19.11 8.88 -17.79
C SER A 65 18.45 7.84 -16.88
N SER A 66 18.15 8.20 -15.64
CA SER A 66 17.47 7.32 -14.68
C SER A 66 16.17 6.71 -15.24
N PHE A 67 15.45 7.47 -16.05
CA PHE A 67 14.24 7.02 -16.74
C PHE A 67 14.52 5.93 -17.77
N SER A 68 15.56 6.11 -18.61
CA SER A 68 15.91 5.12 -19.65
C SER A 68 16.35 3.79 -19.03
N SER A 69 17.11 3.83 -17.94
CA SER A 69 17.51 2.63 -17.20
C SER A 69 16.29 1.91 -16.60
N GLU A 70 15.34 2.66 -16.04
CA GLU A 70 14.12 2.11 -15.49
C GLU A 70 13.27 1.41 -16.57
N VAL A 71 13.11 2.04 -17.74
CA VAL A 71 12.38 1.46 -18.88
C VAL A 71 13.05 0.17 -19.36
N ASN A 72 14.38 0.17 -19.53
CA ASN A 72 15.12 -1.01 -19.96
C ASN A 72 14.93 -2.17 -18.99
N ASN A 73 15.06 -1.92 -17.68
CA ASN A 73 14.86 -2.93 -16.65
C ASN A 73 13.45 -3.57 -16.71
N TYR A 74 12.41 -2.79 -17.00
CA TYR A 74 11.05 -3.33 -17.12
C TYR A 74 10.84 -4.11 -18.44
N ILE A 75 11.50 -3.70 -19.53
CA ILE A 75 11.46 -4.46 -20.78
C ILE A 75 12.14 -5.82 -20.59
N ASP A 76 13.32 -5.84 -19.96
CA ASP A 76 14.05 -7.07 -19.65
C ASP A 76 13.24 -7.98 -18.73
N LEU A 77 12.61 -7.41 -17.68
CA LEU A 77 11.69 -8.16 -16.84
C LEU A 77 10.57 -8.83 -17.63
N LEU A 78 9.90 -8.10 -18.55
CA LEU A 78 8.83 -8.67 -19.37
C LEU A 78 9.32 -9.83 -20.26
N GLN A 79 10.57 -9.81 -20.68
CA GLN A 79 11.18 -10.93 -21.43
C GLN A 79 11.42 -12.14 -20.50
N GLU A 80 11.91 -11.93 -19.29
CA GLU A 80 12.14 -12.99 -18.32
C GLU A 80 10.84 -13.66 -17.87
N LEU A 81 9.74 -12.91 -17.75
CA LEU A 81 8.43 -13.46 -17.35
C LEU A 81 7.87 -14.49 -18.33
N LYS A 82 8.33 -14.52 -19.57
CA LYS A 82 7.92 -15.52 -20.59
C LYS A 82 8.31 -16.95 -20.22
N ASN A 83 9.17 -17.16 -19.24
CA ASN A 83 9.64 -18.48 -18.82
C ASN A 83 8.61 -19.28 -17.98
N ASN A 84 7.36 -18.82 -17.87
CA ASN A 84 6.24 -19.46 -17.15
C ASN A 84 6.49 -19.86 -15.69
N LYS A 85 7.48 -19.23 -15.04
CA LYS A 85 7.75 -19.41 -13.61
C LYS A 85 6.80 -18.57 -12.75
N SER A 86 6.64 -18.98 -11.50
CA SER A 86 5.94 -18.16 -10.53
C SER A 86 6.85 -17.04 -10.02
N ASN A 87 6.39 -15.77 -10.12
CA ASN A 87 7.23 -14.62 -9.82
C ASN A 87 6.53 -13.66 -8.87
N ILE A 88 7.33 -13.00 -8.01
CA ILE A 88 6.90 -11.83 -7.27
C ILE A 88 7.81 -10.64 -7.59
N ILE A 89 7.18 -9.52 -7.93
CA ILE A 89 7.85 -8.31 -8.38
C ILE A 89 7.56 -7.19 -7.37
N PHE A 90 8.61 -6.52 -6.92
CA PHE A 90 8.56 -5.36 -6.05
C PHE A 90 9.09 -4.15 -6.80
N ILE A 91 8.30 -3.07 -6.88
CA ILE A 91 8.70 -1.83 -7.54
C ILE A 91 8.51 -0.66 -6.59
N ASP A 92 9.59 0.00 -6.22
CA ASP A 92 9.55 1.17 -5.34
C ASP A 92 9.54 2.46 -6.16
N GLU A 93 8.45 3.23 -6.01
CA GLU A 93 8.19 4.51 -6.70
C GLU A 93 8.23 4.42 -8.24
N ILE A 94 7.35 3.56 -8.80
CA ILE A 94 7.26 3.29 -10.23
C ILE A 94 7.21 4.58 -11.09
N PHE A 95 8.12 4.71 -12.05
CA PHE A 95 8.28 5.83 -12.99
C PHE A 95 8.38 7.22 -12.33
N ASN A 96 9.14 7.33 -11.23
CA ASN A 96 9.28 8.57 -10.47
C ASN A 96 10.08 9.66 -11.19
N SER A 97 10.82 9.32 -12.25
CA SER A 97 11.73 10.21 -12.97
C SER A 97 11.08 10.99 -14.14
N THR A 98 9.75 10.88 -14.31
CA THR A 98 9.02 11.61 -15.37
C THR A 98 7.76 12.32 -14.83
N SER A 99 7.01 13.01 -15.70
CA SER A 99 5.78 13.71 -15.30
C SER A 99 4.75 12.73 -14.72
N SER A 100 3.96 13.18 -13.73
CA SER A 100 2.98 12.32 -13.04
C SER A 100 1.94 11.68 -13.96
N GLU A 101 1.60 12.33 -15.05
CA GLU A 101 0.61 11.87 -16.03
C GLU A 101 1.20 10.79 -16.95
N GLU A 102 2.40 11.02 -17.49
CA GLU A 102 3.13 10.05 -18.29
C GLU A 102 3.51 8.82 -17.46
N ALA A 103 4.05 9.04 -16.25
CA ALA A 103 4.37 7.98 -15.30
C ALA A 103 3.17 7.07 -15.02
N SER A 104 2.00 7.66 -14.78
CA SER A 104 0.78 6.88 -14.51
C SER A 104 0.34 6.06 -15.71
N SER A 105 0.43 6.63 -16.92
CA SER A 105 0.07 5.96 -18.17
C SER A 105 1.01 4.79 -18.47
N LEU A 106 2.32 5.00 -18.30
CA LEU A 106 3.34 3.95 -18.47
C LEU A 106 3.19 2.85 -17.43
N ALA A 107 2.95 3.21 -16.16
CA ALA A 107 2.73 2.25 -15.09
C ALA A 107 1.52 1.36 -15.35
N LEU A 108 0.39 1.94 -15.78
CA LEU A 108 -0.81 1.17 -16.13
C LEU A 108 -0.56 0.23 -17.31
N SER A 109 0.19 0.69 -18.33
CA SER A 109 0.56 -0.14 -19.48
C SER A 109 1.45 -1.30 -19.07
N LEU A 110 2.45 -1.06 -18.22
CA LEU A 110 3.35 -2.09 -17.70
C LEU A 110 2.56 -3.12 -16.86
N LEU A 111 1.67 -2.67 -15.98
CA LEU A 111 0.85 -3.55 -15.16
C LEU A 111 -0.09 -4.42 -16.02
N ALA A 112 -0.67 -3.85 -17.08
CA ALA A 112 -1.49 -4.60 -18.03
C ALA A 112 -0.69 -5.68 -18.78
N GLU A 113 0.58 -5.43 -19.11
CA GLU A 113 1.47 -6.44 -19.70
C GLU A 113 1.83 -7.53 -18.70
N ILE A 114 2.12 -7.17 -17.44
CA ILE A 114 2.42 -8.14 -16.36
C ILE A 114 1.19 -9.01 -16.05
N ASP A 115 -0.01 -8.48 -16.13
CA ASP A 115 -1.26 -9.21 -15.90
C ASP A 115 -1.48 -10.39 -16.90
N LYS A 116 -0.79 -10.40 -18.02
CA LYS A 116 -0.80 -11.53 -18.96
C LYS A 116 -0.09 -12.77 -18.41
N PHE A 117 0.66 -12.63 -17.33
CA PHE A 117 1.40 -13.72 -16.68
C PHE A 117 0.70 -14.14 -15.36
N PRO A 118 -0.19 -15.13 -15.37
CA PRO A 118 -1.11 -15.44 -14.25
C PRO A 118 -0.39 -15.87 -12.97
N ASN A 119 0.81 -16.42 -13.09
CA ASN A 119 1.63 -16.88 -11.97
C ASN A 119 2.50 -15.75 -11.36
N THR A 120 2.35 -14.52 -11.84
CA THR A 120 3.12 -13.37 -11.37
C THR A 120 2.29 -12.50 -10.44
N LYS A 121 2.89 -12.07 -9.34
CA LYS A 121 2.31 -11.10 -8.40
C LYS A 121 3.18 -9.86 -8.33
N VAL A 122 2.55 -8.70 -8.16
CA VAL A 122 3.25 -7.41 -8.13
C VAL A 122 2.89 -6.62 -6.89
N ILE A 123 3.89 -6.05 -6.24
CA ILE A 123 3.72 -5.07 -5.16
C ILE A 123 4.46 -3.79 -5.56
N ILE A 124 3.72 -2.71 -5.74
CA ILE A 124 4.31 -1.42 -6.14
C ILE A 124 4.05 -0.34 -5.10
N SER A 125 4.99 0.57 -4.96
CA SER A 125 4.75 1.83 -4.27
C SER A 125 4.60 2.97 -5.29
N THR A 126 3.74 3.94 -4.99
CA THR A 126 3.55 5.10 -5.84
C THR A 126 3.02 6.31 -5.08
N HIS A 127 3.37 7.49 -5.56
CA HIS A 127 2.76 8.77 -5.15
C HIS A 127 1.87 9.37 -6.26
N HIS A 128 1.85 8.78 -7.47
CA HIS A 128 1.08 9.28 -8.61
C HIS A 128 -0.42 9.19 -8.37
N GLN A 129 -1.09 10.35 -8.39
CA GLN A 129 -2.51 10.46 -8.03
C GLN A 129 -3.44 9.73 -9.00
N PHE A 130 -3.18 9.86 -10.30
CA PHE A 130 -3.99 9.23 -11.34
C PHE A 130 -3.95 7.69 -11.23
N LEU A 131 -2.74 7.13 -11.04
CA LEU A 131 -2.55 5.69 -10.84
C LEU A 131 -3.32 5.16 -9.63
N LYS A 132 -3.28 5.87 -8.50
CA LYS A 132 -4.04 5.52 -7.28
C LYS A 132 -5.54 5.47 -7.55
N THR A 133 -6.06 6.46 -8.26
CA THR A 133 -7.49 6.58 -8.57
C THR A 133 -7.94 5.46 -9.48
N PHE A 134 -7.20 5.20 -10.55
CA PHE A 134 -7.52 4.15 -11.51
C PHE A 134 -7.57 2.78 -10.83
N ILE A 135 -6.54 2.45 -10.06
CA ILE A 135 -6.44 1.15 -9.36
C ILE A 135 -7.54 1.00 -8.30
N HIS A 136 -7.95 2.07 -7.65
CA HIS A 136 -9.02 2.01 -6.65
C HIS A 136 -10.38 1.71 -7.27
N ASN A 137 -10.65 2.25 -8.45
CA ASN A 137 -11.96 2.18 -9.07
C ASN A 137 -12.21 0.87 -9.85
N ASP A 138 -11.23 0.42 -10.61
CA ASP A 138 -11.41 -0.75 -11.48
C ASP A 138 -10.06 -1.37 -11.87
N SER A 139 -9.55 -2.28 -11.04
CA SER A 139 -8.33 -2.99 -11.40
C SER A 139 -8.22 -4.36 -10.75
N ASN A 140 -7.33 -5.18 -11.31
CA ASN A 140 -6.89 -6.44 -10.74
C ASN A 140 -5.98 -6.26 -9.51
N TYR A 141 -5.70 -5.02 -9.11
CA TYR A 141 -4.82 -4.69 -8.01
C TYR A 141 -5.59 -4.24 -6.78
N ILE A 142 -5.02 -4.48 -5.61
CA ILE A 142 -5.57 -4.03 -4.34
C ILE A 142 -4.92 -2.70 -3.97
N SER A 143 -5.73 -1.70 -3.73
CA SER A 143 -5.26 -0.41 -3.19
C SER A 143 -4.92 -0.53 -1.72
N SER A 144 -3.82 0.07 -1.30
CA SER A 144 -3.43 0.13 0.10
C SER A 144 -2.66 1.41 0.42
N HIS A 145 -2.54 1.73 1.70
CA HIS A 145 -1.71 2.84 2.14
C HIS A 145 -1.00 2.53 3.46
N VAL A 146 0.10 3.24 3.68
CA VAL A 146 0.81 3.19 4.96
C VAL A 146 0.23 4.27 5.87
N GLY A 147 -0.15 3.89 7.07
CA GLY A 147 -0.76 4.80 8.02
C GLY A 147 0.23 5.82 8.60
N PHE A 148 -0.27 6.99 8.96
CA PHE A 148 0.49 8.08 9.55
C PHE A 148 -0.22 8.64 10.78
N ASP A 149 0.49 8.78 11.89
CA ASP A 149 -0.02 9.40 13.11
C ASP A 149 0.16 10.92 13.03
N PHE A 150 -0.96 11.62 12.83
CA PHE A 150 -0.95 13.09 12.70
C PHE A 150 -0.66 13.84 14.00
N GLN A 151 -0.93 13.20 15.14
CA GLN A 151 -0.69 13.86 16.44
C GLN A 151 0.80 13.82 16.77
N LYS A 152 1.43 12.68 16.53
CA LYS A 152 2.88 12.48 16.76
C LYS A 152 3.74 12.90 15.58
N ASN A 153 3.14 13.20 14.42
CA ASN A 153 3.84 13.52 13.17
C ASN A 153 4.83 12.41 12.75
N THR A 154 4.45 11.14 12.97
CA THR A 154 5.28 9.96 12.68
C THR A 154 4.52 8.91 11.90
N PRO A 155 5.19 8.12 11.04
CA PRO A 155 4.57 6.94 10.44
C PRO A 155 4.20 5.94 11.53
N ASN A 156 3.06 5.28 11.39
CA ASN A 156 2.66 4.20 12.30
C ASN A 156 3.07 2.81 11.79
N TYR A 157 3.67 2.75 10.59
CA TYR A 157 4.15 1.53 9.91
C TYR A 157 3.07 0.43 9.76
N LYS A 158 1.81 0.79 9.78
CA LYS A 158 0.70 -0.14 9.57
C LYS A 158 0.17 -0.02 8.16
N LEU A 159 0.19 -1.13 7.43
CA LEU A 159 -0.40 -1.21 6.10
C LEU A 159 -1.92 -1.37 6.21
N GLN A 160 -2.67 -0.47 5.58
CA GLN A 160 -4.12 -0.50 5.51
C GLN A 160 -4.55 -0.85 4.09
N ILE A 161 -5.29 -1.96 3.93
CA ILE A 161 -5.69 -2.51 2.65
C ILE A 161 -7.08 -1.97 2.26
N GLY A 162 -7.26 -1.72 0.95
CA GLY A 162 -8.55 -1.40 0.33
C GLY A 162 -8.88 0.08 0.24
N THR A 163 -7.98 0.98 0.65
CA THR A 163 -8.11 2.43 0.42
C THR A 163 -6.76 3.02 0.01
N PRO A 164 -6.72 3.90 -1.00
CA PRO A 164 -5.49 4.62 -1.34
C PRO A 164 -5.17 5.69 -0.29
N GLY A 165 -3.89 5.97 -0.10
CA GLY A 165 -3.42 7.06 0.75
C GLY A 165 -3.48 8.40 0.03
N SER A 166 -3.77 9.47 0.78
CA SER A 166 -3.63 10.83 0.29
C SER A 166 -2.19 11.32 0.36
N SER A 167 -1.83 12.29 -0.47
CA SER A 167 -0.57 13.02 -0.29
C SER A 167 -0.69 13.95 0.91
N MET A 168 0.32 13.93 1.78
CA MET A 168 0.25 14.64 3.08
C MET A 168 1.29 15.75 3.19
N ALA A 169 1.95 16.11 2.10
CA ALA A 169 3.05 17.07 2.08
C ALA A 169 2.68 18.40 2.77
N LEU A 170 1.50 18.95 2.45
CA LEU A 170 1.03 20.19 3.07
C LEU A 170 0.73 20.05 4.56
N SER A 171 0.18 18.91 4.98
CA SER A 171 -0.11 18.66 6.40
C SER A 171 1.18 18.49 7.21
N ILE A 172 2.16 17.78 6.67
CA ILE A 172 3.49 17.62 7.26
C ILE A 172 4.19 18.97 7.33
N PHE A 173 4.19 19.73 6.24
CA PHE A 173 4.76 21.07 6.18
C PHE A 173 4.16 22.00 7.25
N ARG A 174 2.82 22.00 7.37
CA ARG A 174 2.11 22.79 8.41
C ARG A 174 2.56 22.41 9.81
N ASN A 175 2.68 21.10 10.10
CA ASN A 175 3.07 20.63 11.42
C ASN A 175 4.53 21.01 11.76
N ILE A 176 5.45 20.83 10.81
CA ILE A 176 6.86 21.21 11.00
C ILE A 176 6.99 22.72 11.17
N SER A 177 6.30 23.52 10.35
CA SER A 177 6.32 24.98 10.44
C SER A 177 5.80 25.45 11.80
N LYS A 178 4.72 24.83 12.30
CA LYS A 178 4.17 25.12 13.61
C LYS A 178 5.15 24.79 14.75
N GLN A 179 5.84 23.65 14.67
CA GLN A 179 6.85 23.24 15.66
C GLN A 179 8.06 24.18 15.70
N LYS A 180 8.46 24.72 14.55
CA LYS A 180 9.59 25.64 14.42
C LYS A 180 9.23 27.11 14.63
N GLY A 181 7.99 27.42 15.01
CA GLY A 181 7.54 28.80 15.24
C GLY A 181 7.46 29.64 13.95
N HIS A 182 7.57 29.03 12.78
CA HIS A 182 7.47 29.71 11.50
C HIS A 182 6.02 30.01 11.11
N ASP A 183 5.84 31.12 10.41
CA ASP A 183 4.58 31.75 10.11
C ASP A 183 3.63 30.85 9.28
N LYS A 184 2.35 30.90 9.61
CA LYS A 184 1.26 30.25 8.88
C LYS A 184 1.13 30.76 7.44
N GLU A 185 1.76 31.90 7.12
CA GLU A 185 1.59 32.58 5.84
C GLU A 185 2.08 31.74 4.65
N LEU A 186 3.23 31.10 4.78
CA LEU A 186 3.78 30.25 3.70
C LEU A 186 2.89 29.04 3.43
N TYR A 187 2.36 28.41 4.48
CA TYR A 187 1.39 27.32 4.34
C TYR A 187 0.10 27.80 3.64
N LEU A 188 -0.41 28.96 4.03
CA LEU A 188 -1.62 29.54 3.42
C LEU A 188 -1.39 29.89 1.95
N LYS A 189 -0.24 30.46 1.60
CA LYS A 189 0.14 30.72 0.20
C LYS A 189 0.20 29.41 -0.60
N ALA A 190 0.88 28.39 -0.11
CA ALA A 190 0.97 27.09 -0.76
C ALA A 190 -0.42 26.43 -0.94
N LYS A 191 -1.27 26.52 0.08
CA LYS A 191 -2.64 26.00 0.03
C LYS A 191 -3.51 26.72 -0.99
N ASN A 192 -3.35 28.03 -1.15
CA ASN A 192 -4.12 28.83 -2.12
C ASN A 192 -3.70 28.55 -3.57
N ILE A 193 -2.44 28.18 -3.80
CA ILE A 193 -1.92 27.80 -5.12
C ILE A 193 -2.47 26.43 -5.56
N LEU A 194 -2.70 25.53 -4.62
CA LEU A 194 -3.27 24.21 -4.93
C LEU A 194 -4.69 24.35 -5.47
N ASN A 195 -4.94 23.72 -6.62
CA ASN A 195 -6.24 23.73 -7.26
C ASN A 195 -7.32 23.19 -6.28
N LYS A 196 -8.42 23.94 -6.10
CA LYS A 196 -9.52 23.56 -5.19
C LYS A 196 -10.03 22.14 -5.43
N LYS A 197 -10.00 21.64 -6.67
CA LYS A 197 -10.39 20.26 -7.01
C LYS A 197 -9.47 19.20 -6.38
N GLN A 198 -8.15 19.43 -6.37
CA GLN A 198 -7.19 18.48 -5.76
C GLN A 198 -7.37 18.45 -4.25
N ILE A 199 -7.55 19.60 -3.60
CA ILE A 199 -7.79 19.68 -2.15
C ILE A 199 -9.08 18.94 -1.78
N SER A 200 -10.14 19.10 -2.56
CA SER A 200 -11.43 18.43 -2.32
C SER A 200 -11.29 16.91 -2.40
N TYR A 201 -10.58 16.40 -3.40
CA TYR A 201 -10.35 14.96 -3.58
C TYR A 201 -9.50 14.35 -2.44
N GLU A 202 -8.42 15.01 -2.04
CA GLU A 202 -7.59 14.56 -0.93
C GLU A 202 -8.34 14.57 0.41
N ASN A 203 -9.17 15.60 0.65
CA ASN A 203 -10.03 15.64 1.83
C ASN A 203 -11.04 14.49 1.84
N LEU A 204 -11.60 14.13 0.68
CA LEU A 204 -12.50 12.99 0.56
C LEU A 204 -11.81 11.67 0.87
N LEU A 205 -10.61 11.45 0.32
CA LEU A 205 -9.82 10.25 0.60
C LEU A 205 -9.47 10.13 2.09
N ASN A 206 -9.08 11.24 2.72
CA ASN A 206 -8.79 11.27 4.16
C ASN A 206 -10.03 10.93 4.99
N LYS A 207 -11.20 11.44 4.59
CA LYS A 207 -12.48 11.15 5.26
C LYS A 207 -12.85 9.68 5.12
N LEU A 208 -12.74 9.12 3.91
CA LEU A 208 -13.01 7.70 3.65
C LEU A 208 -12.07 6.78 4.45
N SER A 209 -10.78 7.09 4.51
CA SER A 209 -9.81 6.31 5.31
C SER A 209 -10.14 6.32 6.80
N LYS A 210 -10.57 7.46 7.35
CA LYS A 210 -11.01 7.56 8.75
C LYS A 210 -12.27 6.76 9.01
N GLN A 211 -13.27 6.89 8.14
CA GLN A 211 -14.54 6.14 8.28
C GLN A 211 -14.33 4.64 8.20
N LYS A 212 -13.42 4.19 7.31
CA LYS A 212 -13.07 2.77 7.22
C LYS A 212 -12.45 2.24 8.50
N LEU A 213 -11.50 2.98 9.09
CA LEU A 213 -10.89 2.61 10.37
C LEU A 213 -11.91 2.51 11.51
N GLU A 214 -12.88 3.42 11.54
CA GLU A 214 -13.95 3.42 12.51
C GLU A 214 -14.88 2.22 12.31
N LEU A 215 -15.23 1.92 11.06
CA LEU A 215 -16.02 0.75 10.69
C LEU A 215 -15.32 -0.56 11.08
N GLU A 216 -14.02 -0.69 10.83
CA GLU A 216 -13.24 -1.86 11.22
C GLU A 216 -13.24 -2.07 12.74
N LYS A 217 -13.14 -0.99 13.52
CA LYS A 217 -13.26 -1.06 15.00
C LYS A 217 -14.64 -1.54 15.43
N LEU A 218 -15.71 -0.97 14.86
CA LEU A 218 -17.09 -1.37 15.16
C LEU A 218 -17.36 -2.83 14.78
N ILE A 219 -16.83 -3.31 13.65
CA ILE A 219 -16.93 -4.71 13.26
C ILE A 219 -16.23 -5.63 14.28
N LEU A 220 -15.07 -5.21 14.78
CA LEU A 220 -14.33 -5.99 15.78
C LEU A 220 -15.08 -6.05 17.14
N GLU A 221 -15.66 -4.94 17.56
CA GLU A 221 -16.51 -4.85 18.77
C GLU A 221 -17.77 -5.71 18.61
N ASN A 222 -18.47 -5.61 17.48
CA ASN A 222 -19.64 -6.44 17.19
C ASN A 222 -19.31 -7.94 17.19
N LYS A 223 -18.15 -8.34 16.67
CA LYS A 223 -17.72 -9.74 16.74
C LYS A 223 -17.51 -10.21 18.17
N LYS A 224 -16.93 -9.38 19.04
CA LYS A 224 -16.77 -9.70 20.47
C LYS A 224 -18.12 -9.86 21.17
N ILE A 225 -19.01 -8.89 20.99
CA ILE A 225 -20.37 -8.92 21.58
C ILE A 225 -21.15 -10.16 21.11
N ASN A 226 -21.09 -10.48 19.82
CA ASN A 226 -21.75 -11.67 19.29
C ASN A 226 -21.18 -12.96 19.89
N GLN A 227 -19.88 -13.02 20.15
CA GLN A 227 -19.24 -14.17 20.79
C GLN A 227 -19.64 -14.32 22.25
N GLU A 228 -19.73 -13.21 22.96
CA GLU A 228 -20.25 -13.17 24.35
C GLU A 228 -21.73 -13.59 24.43
N LEU A 229 -22.57 -13.11 23.50
CA LEU A 229 -23.97 -13.51 23.39
C LEU A 229 -24.14 -15.00 23.09
N LEU A 230 -23.30 -15.58 22.24
CA LEU A 230 -23.31 -17.02 21.98
C LEU A 230 -22.96 -17.82 23.23
N ASN A 231 -21.93 -17.42 23.95
CA ASN A 231 -21.52 -18.06 25.20
C ASN A 231 -22.63 -17.98 26.28
N GLN A 232 -23.28 -16.81 26.41
CA GLN A 232 -24.42 -16.64 27.32
C GLN A 232 -25.61 -17.52 26.92
N LYS A 233 -25.92 -17.61 25.62
CA LYS A 233 -26.99 -18.45 25.11
C LYS A 233 -26.74 -19.94 25.37
N GLU A 234 -25.49 -20.38 25.24
CA GLU A 234 -25.12 -21.76 25.60
C GLU A 234 -25.22 -22.03 27.09
N SER A 235 -24.80 -21.10 27.94
CA SER A 235 -24.95 -21.24 29.40
C SER A 235 -26.41 -21.30 29.85
N ILE A 236 -27.28 -20.45 29.28
CA ILE A 236 -28.73 -20.47 29.57
C ILE A 236 -29.35 -21.78 29.09
N LYS A 237 -28.98 -22.30 27.92
CA LYS A 237 -29.44 -23.61 27.46
C LYS A 237 -29.05 -24.74 28.43
N GLY A 238 -27.81 -24.70 28.94
CA GLY A 238 -27.34 -25.67 29.95
C GLY A 238 -28.15 -25.65 31.24
N VAL A 239 -28.47 -24.45 31.74
CA VAL A 239 -29.31 -24.29 32.95
C VAL A 239 -30.74 -24.80 32.73
N LEU A 240 -31.34 -24.47 31.57
CA LEU A 240 -32.69 -24.95 31.21
C LEU A 240 -32.78 -26.46 31.03
N TYR A 241 -31.69 -27.11 30.60
CA TYR A 241 -31.61 -28.58 30.50
C TYR A 241 -31.61 -29.22 31.89
N LEU A 242 -30.83 -28.66 32.83
CA LEU A 242 -30.73 -29.14 34.19
C LEU A 242 -32.03 -28.94 35.01
N GLU A 243 -32.86 -27.95 34.70
CA GLU A 243 -34.16 -27.71 35.32
C GLU A 243 -35.25 -28.63 34.77
N LYS A 244 -35.13 -29.18 33.58
CA LYS A 244 -36.10 -30.13 33.01
C LYS A 244 -35.87 -31.57 33.44
N GLU A 245 -34.72 -31.90 33.99
CA GLU A 245 -34.41 -33.24 34.56
C GLU A 245 -34.69 -33.35 36.05
N LYS A 246 -35.17 -32.28 36.70
CA LYS A 246 -35.71 -32.29 38.07
C LYS A 246 -37.23 -32.35 38.05
#